data_c3a79b8cac14b67760869ce8e490fd6d
#
_entry.id   c3a79b8cac14b67760869ce8e490fd6d
#
_cell.length_a   1.000
_cell.length_b   1.000
_cell.length_c   1.000
_cell.angle_alpha   90.00
_cell.angle_beta   90.00
_cell.angle_gamma   90.00
#
_symmetry.space_group_name_H-M   'P 1'
#
loop_
_entity.id
_entity.type
_entity.pdbx_description
1 polymer ?
#
loop_
_entity_poly.entity_id
_entity_poly.type
_entity_poly.pdbx_seq_one_letter_code
_entity_poly.pdbx_strand_id
1 'polypeptide(L)'
;MEIVPLKTQLRFGFLLMVLAVAGLMFSHSLALFSAAMFILGVVSGITMSIGTFLVTQMYEGRQRGSRLLFTDSFFSMAGMIFPMIAAFLLARSIEWYWVYACIGLVYVAIFILTFGCEFPALGKHAPKTDAPVEKEKWGIGVLFLSVAALCYILGQLGFISWVPEYAKGLGMSLNDAGTLVSNFWMSYMVGMWRSALFFASLICNAF
;
A
#
# COMPACT_ATOMS: atom_id res chain seq x y z
N MET A 1 20.60 -4.31 -15.26
CA MET A 1 21.62 -4.48 -14.22
C MET A 1 20.98 -4.01 -12.92
N GLU A 2 20.56 -4.93 -12.06
CA GLU A 2 19.98 -4.55 -10.77
C GLU A 2 21.13 -4.13 -9.85
N ILE A 3 21.12 -2.88 -9.43
CA ILE A 3 22.14 -2.32 -8.55
C ILE A 3 22.07 -2.97 -7.15
N VAL A 4 20.86 -3.34 -6.72
CA VAL A 4 20.61 -4.01 -5.43
C VAL A 4 19.54 -5.08 -5.61
N PRO A 5 19.74 -6.32 -5.10
CA PRO A 5 18.73 -7.38 -5.16
C PRO A 5 17.42 -6.95 -4.46
N LEU A 6 16.26 -7.24 -5.06
CA LEU A 6 14.93 -6.92 -4.51
C LEU A 6 14.73 -7.42 -3.07
N LYS A 7 15.25 -8.61 -2.77
CA LYS A 7 15.21 -9.18 -1.41
C LYS A 7 15.94 -8.30 -0.39
N THR A 8 17.07 -7.73 -0.78
CA THR A 8 17.86 -6.82 0.07
C THR A 8 17.13 -5.48 0.25
N GLN A 9 16.54 -4.94 -0.82
CA GLN A 9 15.76 -3.70 -0.75
C GLN A 9 14.57 -3.84 0.20
N LEU A 10 13.81 -4.95 0.12
CA LEU A 10 12.69 -5.21 1.02
C LEU A 10 13.12 -5.39 2.47
N ARG A 11 14.18 -6.17 2.72
CA ARG A 11 14.70 -6.35 4.09
C ARG A 11 15.14 -5.05 4.72
N PHE A 12 15.92 -4.26 3.98
CA PHE A 12 16.37 -2.96 4.45
C PHE A 12 15.21 -1.99 4.65
N GLY A 13 14.24 -1.99 3.74
CA GLY A 13 13.03 -1.18 3.85
C GLY A 13 12.21 -1.52 5.09
N PHE A 14 11.88 -2.78 5.33
CA PHE A 14 11.11 -3.17 6.52
C PHE A 14 11.88 -2.96 7.82
N LEU A 15 13.20 -3.17 7.85
CA LEU A 15 14.02 -2.80 9.00
C LEU A 15 13.92 -1.30 9.31
N LEU A 16 14.01 -0.48 8.27
CA LEU A 16 13.93 0.98 8.41
C LEU A 16 12.54 1.42 8.89
N MET A 17 11.46 0.75 8.44
CA MET A 17 10.10 0.96 8.95
C MET A 17 9.98 0.63 10.44
N VAL A 18 10.53 -0.50 10.88
CA VAL A 18 10.54 -0.88 12.30
C VAL A 18 11.27 0.16 13.14
N LEU A 19 12.44 0.62 12.69
CA LEU A 19 13.20 1.66 13.39
C LEU A 19 12.45 3.01 13.40
N ALA A 20 11.79 3.37 12.32
CA ALA A 20 10.99 4.60 12.25
C ALA A 20 9.79 4.56 13.22
N VAL A 21 9.09 3.42 13.29
CA VAL A 21 7.99 3.23 14.25
C VAL A 21 8.49 3.26 15.69
N ALA A 22 9.61 2.61 15.98
CA ALA A 22 10.25 2.69 17.30
C ALA A 22 10.62 4.15 17.64
N GLY A 23 11.18 4.89 16.68
CA GLY A 23 11.45 6.32 16.83
C GLY A 23 10.20 7.15 17.15
N LEU A 24 9.07 6.85 16.52
CA LEU A 24 7.78 7.50 16.83
C LEU A 24 7.31 7.23 18.26
N MET A 25 7.47 6.02 18.76
CA MET A 25 7.05 5.65 20.12
C MET A 25 7.84 6.39 21.21
N PHE A 26 9.11 6.68 20.96
CA PHE A 26 9.99 7.37 21.92
C PHE A 26 10.16 8.86 21.62
N SER A 27 9.46 9.39 20.61
CA SER A 27 9.62 10.78 20.18
C SER A 27 8.82 11.75 21.02
N HIS A 28 9.53 12.72 21.58
CA HIS A 28 8.94 13.93 22.20
C HIS A 28 9.20 15.18 21.35
N SER A 29 9.74 15.04 20.14
CA SER A 29 10.10 16.14 19.25
C SER A 29 9.35 16.08 17.93
N LEU A 30 8.76 17.20 17.52
CA LEU A 30 8.08 17.33 16.23
C LEU A 30 9.03 17.03 15.05
N ALA A 31 10.30 17.39 15.16
CA ALA A 31 11.29 17.11 14.11
C ALA A 31 11.53 15.61 13.94
N LEU A 32 11.67 14.86 15.04
CA LEU A 32 11.85 13.41 15.00
C LEU A 32 10.58 12.71 14.49
N PHE A 33 9.41 13.18 14.91
CA PHE A 33 8.13 12.68 14.40
C PHE A 33 8.04 12.88 12.88
N SER A 34 8.31 14.07 12.39
CA SER A 34 8.28 14.39 10.94
C SER A 34 9.28 13.55 10.15
N ALA A 35 10.49 13.37 10.66
CA ALA A 35 11.52 12.54 10.02
C ALA A 35 11.08 11.07 9.93
N ALA A 36 10.52 10.51 11.01
CA ALA A 36 10.01 9.13 11.02
C ALA A 36 8.84 8.96 10.03
N MET A 37 7.90 9.90 9.98
CA MET A 37 6.80 9.89 9.02
C MET A 37 7.30 9.98 7.57
N PHE A 38 8.31 10.81 7.31
CA PHE A 38 8.94 10.89 5.99
C PHE A 38 9.57 9.57 5.58
N ILE A 39 10.33 8.93 6.48
CA ILE A 39 10.95 7.62 6.24
C ILE A 39 9.87 6.56 5.93
N LEU A 40 8.81 6.50 6.75
CA LEU A 40 7.69 5.58 6.53
C LEU A 40 7.05 5.80 5.16
N GLY A 41 6.82 7.04 4.76
CA GLY A 41 6.25 7.38 3.46
C GLY A 41 7.12 6.91 2.29
N VAL A 42 8.41 7.23 2.32
CA VAL A 42 9.37 6.83 1.26
C VAL A 42 9.46 5.31 1.14
N VAL A 43 9.63 4.62 2.26
CA VAL A 43 9.78 3.15 2.26
C VAL A 43 8.48 2.47 1.85
N SER A 44 7.31 2.98 2.28
CA SER A 44 6.01 2.48 1.84
C SER A 44 5.83 2.60 0.32
N GLY A 45 6.21 3.74 -0.26
CA GLY A 45 6.17 3.93 -1.71
C GLY A 45 7.06 2.93 -2.46
N ILE A 46 8.29 2.72 -1.98
CA ILE A 46 9.22 1.76 -2.58
C ILE A 46 8.67 0.33 -2.47
N THR A 47 8.22 -0.09 -1.29
CA THR A 47 7.72 -1.47 -1.06
C THR A 47 6.45 -1.74 -1.86
N MET A 48 5.54 -0.78 -1.97
CA MET A 48 4.34 -0.90 -2.80
C MET A 48 4.69 -1.04 -4.28
N SER A 49 5.64 -0.25 -4.78
CA SER A 49 6.13 -0.36 -6.16
C SER A 49 6.78 -1.71 -6.44
N ILE A 50 7.58 -2.24 -5.51
CA ILE A 50 8.18 -3.58 -5.61
C ILE A 50 7.09 -4.66 -5.65
N GLY A 51 6.08 -4.58 -4.79
CA GLY A 51 4.96 -5.52 -4.75
C GLY A 51 4.20 -5.57 -6.08
N THR A 52 3.82 -4.41 -6.60
CA THR A 52 3.16 -4.28 -7.91
C THR A 52 4.04 -4.84 -9.03
N PHE A 53 5.34 -4.52 -9.04
CA PHE A 53 6.28 -5.01 -10.01
C PHE A 53 6.39 -6.55 -9.97
N LEU A 54 6.51 -7.16 -8.80
CA LEU A 54 6.57 -8.62 -8.65
C LEU A 54 5.32 -9.30 -9.22
N VAL A 55 4.14 -8.80 -8.91
CA VAL A 55 2.88 -9.34 -9.46
C VAL A 55 2.89 -9.25 -10.99
N THR A 56 3.37 -8.14 -11.57
CA THR A 56 3.46 -7.98 -13.02
C THR A 56 4.47 -8.92 -13.68
N GLN A 57 5.48 -9.37 -12.95
CA GLN A 57 6.47 -10.35 -13.46
C GLN A 57 6.00 -11.81 -13.31
N MET A 58 5.13 -12.08 -12.33
CA MET A 58 4.63 -13.44 -12.06
C MET A 58 3.44 -13.83 -12.94
N TYR A 59 2.68 -12.86 -13.43
CA TYR A 59 1.45 -13.09 -14.20
C TYR A 59 1.47 -12.34 -15.52
N GLU A 60 0.91 -12.96 -16.57
CA GLU A 60 0.86 -12.41 -17.91
C GLU A 60 -0.58 -12.14 -18.37
N GLY A 61 -0.72 -11.30 -19.40
CA GLY A 61 -1.98 -11.03 -20.08
C GLY A 61 -3.07 -10.51 -19.13
N ARG A 62 -4.30 -11.01 -19.33
CA ARG A 62 -5.48 -10.59 -18.56
C ARG A 62 -5.44 -10.99 -17.08
N GLN A 63 -4.73 -12.08 -16.76
CA GLN A 63 -4.58 -12.53 -15.37
C GLN A 63 -3.83 -11.51 -14.51
N ARG A 64 -2.88 -10.77 -15.10
CA ARG A 64 -2.13 -9.71 -14.42
C ARG A 64 -3.06 -8.68 -13.77
N GLY A 65 -4.05 -8.17 -14.52
CA GLY A 65 -4.99 -7.17 -14.00
C GLY A 65 -5.83 -7.68 -12.84
N SER A 66 -6.41 -8.89 -12.97
CA SER A 66 -7.18 -9.51 -11.89
C SER A 66 -6.35 -9.74 -10.63
N ARG A 67 -5.11 -10.24 -10.76
CA ARG A 67 -4.22 -10.50 -9.64
C ARG A 67 -3.74 -9.23 -8.96
N LEU A 68 -3.46 -8.16 -9.74
CA LEU A 68 -3.14 -6.85 -9.19
C LEU A 68 -4.29 -6.31 -8.33
N LEU A 69 -5.52 -6.28 -8.88
CA LEU A 69 -6.69 -5.81 -8.15
C LEU A 69 -6.92 -6.61 -6.86
N PHE A 70 -6.75 -7.92 -6.93
CA PHE A 70 -6.87 -8.77 -5.74
C PHE A 70 -5.80 -8.45 -4.70
N THR A 71 -4.54 -8.29 -5.11
CA THR A 71 -3.43 -7.94 -4.21
C THR A 71 -3.63 -6.55 -3.59
N ASP A 72 -4.04 -5.56 -4.41
CA ASP A 72 -4.29 -4.21 -3.93
C ASP A 72 -5.49 -4.12 -2.98
N SER A 73 -6.44 -5.09 -3.05
CA SER A 73 -7.56 -5.15 -2.11
C SER A 73 -7.13 -5.36 -0.65
N PHE A 74 -5.97 -5.98 -0.41
CA PHE A 74 -5.42 -6.12 0.95
C PHE A 74 -4.98 -4.77 1.54
N PHE A 75 -4.56 -3.82 0.69
CA PHE A 75 -4.34 -2.45 1.14
C PHE A 75 -5.63 -1.81 1.67
N SER A 76 -6.74 -2.00 0.96
CA SER A 76 -8.06 -1.52 1.41
C SER A 76 -8.53 -2.22 2.68
N MET A 77 -8.24 -3.51 2.83
CA MET A 77 -8.54 -4.27 4.04
C MET A 77 -7.78 -3.70 5.27
N ALA A 78 -6.52 -3.35 5.10
CA ALA A 78 -5.75 -2.67 6.15
C ALA A 78 -6.35 -1.29 6.47
N GLY A 79 -6.75 -0.51 5.44
CA GLY A 79 -7.44 0.77 5.60
C GLY A 79 -8.78 0.67 6.32
N MET A 80 -9.46 -0.48 6.24
CA MET A 80 -10.69 -0.76 7.00
C MET A 80 -10.38 -1.11 8.47
N ILE A 81 -9.40 -1.96 8.71
CA ILE A 81 -9.11 -2.52 10.04
C ILE A 81 -8.43 -1.49 10.95
N PHE A 82 -7.40 -0.78 10.45
CA PHE A 82 -6.59 0.10 11.30
C PHE A 82 -7.34 1.30 11.90
N PRO A 83 -8.24 2.01 11.19
CA PRO A 83 -9.04 3.07 11.82
C PRO A 83 -9.94 2.54 12.94
N MET A 84 -10.47 1.32 12.84
CA MET A 84 -11.26 0.70 13.90
C MET A 84 -10.39 0.40 15.14
N ILE A 85 -9.19 -0.16 14.92
CA ILE A 85 -8.23 -0.41 16.01
C ILE A 85 -7.85 0.93 16.68
N ALA A 86 -7.54 1.95 15.89
CA ALA A 86 -7.19 3.26 16.41
C ALA A 86 -8.32 3.87 17.24
N ALA A 87 -9.55 3.87 16.70
CA ALA A 87 -10.72 4.38 17.42
C ALA A 87 -10.97 3.62 18.71
N PHE A 88 -10.86 2.30 18.71
CA PHE A 88 -11.04 1.45 19.88
C PHE A 88 -9.98 1.72 20.98
N LEU A 89 -8.72 1.85 20.60
CA LEU A 89 -7.63 2.14 21.53
C LEU A 89 -7.79 3.54 22.16
N LEU A 90 -8.06 4.54 21.33
CA LEU A 90 -8.24 5.92 21.78
C LEU A 90 -9.49 6.09 22.64
N ALA A 91 -10.60 5.39 22.34
CA ALA A 91 -11.81 5.40 23.19
C ALA A 91 -11.57 4.82 24.58
N ARG A 92 -10.54 4.00 24.77
CA ARG A 92 -10.11 3.46 26.06
C ARG A 92 -9.04 4.31 26.75
N SER A 93 -8.79 5.52 26.28
CA SER A 93 -7.73 6.41 26.78
C SER A 93 -6.33 5.79 26.68
N ILE A 94 -6.12 4.87 25.74
CA ILE A 94 -4.81 4.32 25.43
C ILE A 94 -4.07 5.35 24.57
N GLU A 95 -2.81 5.58 24.89
CA GLU A 95 -1.99 6.59 24.23
C GLU A 95 -1.84 6.29 22.71
N TRP A 96 -1.87 7.31 21.90
CA TRP A 96 -1.86 7.24 20.43
C TRP A 96 -0.68 6.45 19.84
N TYR A 97 0.46 6.43 20.50
CA TYR A 97 1.64 5.72 20.02
C TYR A 97 1.48 4.19 20.02
N TRP A 98 0.54 3.64 20.79
CA TRP A 98 0.24 2.20 20.76
C TRP A 98 -0.39 1.75 19.42
N VAL A 99 -1.07 2.66 18.72
CA VAL A 99 -1.56 2.39 17.36
C VAL A 99 -0.38 2.11 16.43
N TYR A 100 0.68 2.91 16.53
CA TYR A 100 1.91 2.68 15.76
C TYR A 100 2.66 1.43 16.20
N ALA A 101 2.59 1.06 17.47
CA ALA A 101 3.14 -0.21 17.95
C ALA A 101 2.45 -1.41 17.28
N CYS A 102 1.14 -1.40 17.12
CA CYS A 102 0.41 -2.45 16.37
C CYS A 102 0.88 -2.53 14.91
N ILE A 103 1.09 -1.39 14.25
CA ILE A 103 1.64 -1.34 12.89
C ILE A 103 3.08 -1.88 12.88
N GLY A 104 3.88 -1.50 13.87
CA GLY A 104 5.26 -1.96 14.03
C GLY A 104 5.37 -3.48 14.14
N LEU A 105 4.46 -4.12 14.88
CA LEU A 105 4.39 -5.59 14.97
C LEU A 105 4.17 -6.24 13.60
N VAL A 106 3.32 -5.65 12.76
CA VAL A 106 3.10 -6.15 11.39
C VAL A 106 4.39 -6.02 10.57
N TYR A 107 5.10 -4.90 10.66
CA TYR A 107 6.38 -4.72 9.96
C TYR A 107 7.45 -5.69 10.43
N VAL A 108 7.54 -5.97 11.73
CA VAL A 108 8.43 -7.00 12.29
C VAL A 108 8.08 -8.38 11.72
N ALA A 109 6.80 -8.74 11.71
CA ALA A 109 6.35 -10.02 11.15
C ALA A 109 6.74 -10.14 9.66
N ILE A 110 6.50 -9.10 8.86
CA ILE A 110 6.88 -9.10 7.44
C ILE A 110 8.41 -9.17 7.29
N PHE A 111 9.16 -8.42 8.09
CA PHE A 111 10.62 -8.47 8.09
C PHE A 111 11.13 -9.88 8.31
N ILE A 112 10.61 -10.60 9.31
CA ILE A 112 10.95 -11.99 9.59
C ILE A 112 10.59 -12.89 8.39
N LEU A 113 9.40 -12.74 7.81
CA LEU A 113 8.97 -13.52 6.65
C LEU A 113 9.90 -13.34 5.44
N THR A 114 10.51 -12.16 5.24
CA THR A 114 11.45 -11.96 4.12
C THR A 114 12.69 -12.84 4.18
N PHE A 115 13.04 -13.41 5.32
CA PHE A 115 14.17 -14.35 5.42
C PHE A 115 13.80 -15.72 4.84
N GLY A 116 12.57 -16.19 5.05
CA GLY A 116 12.08 -17.47 4.56
C GLY A 116 11.57 -17.47 3.11
N CYS A 117 11.27 -16.30 2.54
CA CYS A 117 10.74 -16.19 1.18
C CYS A 117 11.86 -16.27 0.13
N GLU A 118 11.64 -17.09 -0.89
CA GLU A 118 12.41 -17.06 -2.14
C GLU A 118 11.71 -16.12 -3.13
N PHE A 119 12.47 -15.18 -3.65
CA PHE A 119 11.96 -14.26 -4.67
C PHE A 119 12.23 -14.83 -6.07
N PRO A 120 11.28 -14.72 -7.02
CA PRO A 120 11.51 -15.17 -8.38
C PRO A 120 12.74 -14.49 -8.96
N ALA A 121 13.59 -15.27 -9.62
CA ALA A 121 14.75 -14.73 -10.31
C ALA A 121 14.27 -13.86 -11.49
N LEU A 122 14.40 -12.55 -11.33
CA LEU A 122 14.07 -11.57 -12.35
C LEU A 122 14.90 -11.84 -13.61
N GLY A 123 14.23 -11.90 -14.75
CA GLY A 123 14.89 -12.10 -16.06
C GLY A 123 14.82 -13.50 -16.64
N LYS A 124 14.29 -14.53 -15.94
CA LYS A 124 14.12 -15.86 -16.53
C LYS A 124 12.93 -15.96 -17.51
N HIS A 125 12.00 -15.02 -17.46
CA HIS A 125 10.81 -14.97 -18.33
C HIS A 125 10.78 -13.75 -19.26
N ALA A 126 11.81 -12.92 -19.29
CA ALA A 126 11.95 -11.99 -20.41
C ALA A 126 12.20 -12.86 -21.67
N PRO A 127 11.35 -12.81 -22.70
CA PRO A 127 11.68 -13.43 -23.97
C PRO A 127 13.04 -12.86 -24.36
N LYS A 128 14.02 -13.76 -24.64
CA LYS A 128 15.28 -13.38 -25.24
C LYS A 128 14.98 -12.95 -26.68
N THR A 129 14.44 -11.77 -26.82
CA THR A 129 14.34 -11.12 -28.13
C THR A 129 15.69 -10.44 -28.29
N ASP A 130 16.52 -10.99 -29.16
CA ASP A 130 17.77 -10.37 -29.61
C ASP A 130 17.53 -9.09 -30.42
N ALA A 131 16.31 -8.58 -30.42
CA ALA A 131 15.98 -7.30 -31.00
C ALA A 131 16.49 -6.18 -30.08
N PRO A 132 17.15 -5.14 -30.63
CA PRO A 132 17.55 -3.99 -29.84
C PRO A 132 16.31 -3.40 -29.17
N VAL A 133 16.33 -3.30 -27.83
CA VAL A 133 15.25 -2.67 -27.06
C VAL A 133 15.25 -1.21 -27.45
N GLU A 134 14.41 -0.85 -28.42
CA GLU A 134 14.13 0.55 -28.71
C GLU A 134 13.59 1.16 -27.41
N LYS A 135 14.30 2.16 -26.90
CA LYS A 135 13.82 2.96 -25.78
C LYS A 135 12.57 3.69 -26.23
N GLU A 136 11.41 3.09 -26.01
CA GLU A 136 10.15 3.79 -26.26
C GLU A 136 10.15 5.10 -25.46
N LYS A 137 9.99 6.21 -26.18
CA LYS A 137 9.84 7.51 -25.57
C LYS A 137 8.50 7.52 -24.82
N TRP A 138 8.52 7.99 -23.59
CA TRP A 138 7.32 8.21 -22.82
C TRP A 138 6.34 9.09 -23.61
N GLY A 139 5.25 8.48 -24.07
CA GLY A 139 4.24 9.20 -24.85
C GLY A 139 3.45 10.17 -23.94
N ILE A 140 2.82 11.16 -24.56
CA ILE A 140 1.97 12.13 -23.87
C ILE A 140 0.84 11.44 -23.06
N GLY A 141 0.40 10.25 -23.47
CA GLY A 141 -0.59 9.44 -22.78
C GLY A 141 -0.14 9.03 -21.36
N VAL A 142 1.14 8.74 -21.16
CA VAL A 142 1.68 8.42 -19.82
C VAL A 142 1.60 9.64 -18.90
N LEU A 143 1.86 10.84 -19.44
CA LEU A 143 1.73 12.08 -18.68
C LEU A 143 0.29 12.31 -18.23
N PHE A 144 -0.67 12.17 -19.14
CA PHE A 144 -2.11 12.31 -18.79
C PHE A 144 -2.55 11.30 -17.76
N LEU A 145 -2.15 10.03 -17.87
CA LEU A 145 -2.44 8.99 -16.88
C LEU A 145 -1.83 9.33 -15.52
N SER A 146 -0.59 9.83 -15.51
CA SER A 146 0.08 10.22 -14.26
C SER A 146 -0.62 11.39 -13.57
N VAL A 147 -1.04 12.40 -14.33
CA VAL A 147 -1.81 13.54 -13.80
C VAL A 147 -3.18 13.09 -13.29
N ALA A 148 -3.88 12.25 -14.04
CA ALA A 148 -5.17 11.70 -13.61
C ALA A 148 -5.03 10.88 -12.31
N ALA A 149 -4.01 10.03 -12.20
CA ALA A 149 -3.71 9.29 -10.99
C ALA A 149 -3.38 10.22 -9.81
N LEU A 150 -2.59 11.26 -10.05
CA LEU A 150 -2.28 12.28 -9.04
C LEU A 150 -3.55 12.96 -8.52
N CYS A 151 -4.40 13.46 -9.41
CA CYS A 151 -5.66 14.11 -9.02
C CYS A 151 -6.59 13.15 -8.26
N TYR A 152 -6.68 11.90 -8.70
CA TYR A 152 -7.46 10.88 -8.03
C TYR A 152 -6.96 10.62 -6.60
N ILE A 153 -5.65 10.40 -6.42
CA ILE A 153 -5.06 10.13 -5.10
C ILE A 153 -5.19 11.35 -4.19
N LEU A 154 -4.97 12.57 -4.69
CA LEU A 154 -5.17 13.80 -3.93
C LEU A 154 -6.62 13.92 -3.43
N GLY A 155 -7.60 13.67 -4.28
CA GLY A 155 -9.01 13.68 -3.89
C GLY A 155 -9.33 12.62 -2.85
N GLN A 156 -8.86 11.38 -3.06
CA GLN A 156 -9.10 10.26 -2.15
C GLN A 156 -8.46 10.49 -0.78
N LEU A 157 -7.19 10.84 -0.73
CA LEU A 157 -6.47 11.08 0.53
C LEU A 157 -7.01 12.32 1.26
N GLY A 158 -7.33 13.39 0.51
CA GLY A 158 -7.96 14.58 1.06
C GLY A 158 -9.29 14.24 1.73
N PHE A 159 -10.16 13.52 1.05
CA PHE A 159 -11.43 13.07 1.61
C PHE A 159 -11.23 12.25 2.89
N ILE A 160 -10.40 11.20 2.86
CA ILE A 160 -10.18 10.30 4.00
C ILE A 160 -9.57 11.05 5.20
N SER A 161 -8.64 11.98 4.94
CA SER A 161 -7.97 12.73 6.00
C SER A 161 -8.91 13.71 6.71
N TRP A 162 -9.86 14.31 5.99
CA TRP A 162 -10.76 15.32 6.54
C TRP A 162 -12.07 14.77 7.09
N VAL A 163 -12.49 13.56 6.71
CA VAL A 163 -13.74 12.94 7.22
C VAL A 163 -13.77 12.83 8.75
N PRO A 164 -12.71 12.40 9.45
CA PRO A 164 -12.75 12.34 10.92
C PRO A 164 -12.90 13.73 11.58
N GLU A 165 -12.22 14.75 11.07
CA GLU A 165 -12.34 16.12 11.58
C GLU A 165 -13.72 16.72 11.29
N TYR A 166 -14.28 16.46 10.13
CA TYR A 166 -15.64 16.87 9.78
C TYR A 166 -16.67 16.21 10.70
N ALA A 167 -16.56 14.89 10.91
CA ALA A 167 -17.45 14.14 11.80
C ALA A 167 -17.39 14.67 13.25
N LYS A 168 -16.19 14.98 13.73
CA LYS A 168 -15.97 15.61 15.04
C LYS A 168 -16.64 16.99 15.12
N GLY A 169 -16.55 17.79 14.06
CA GLY A 169 -17.23 19.09 13.96
C GLY A 169 -18.76 18.99 14.04
N LEU A 170 -19.34 17.86 13.65
CA LEU A 170 -20.76 17.52 13.77
C LEU A 170 -21.13 16.92 15.15
N GLY A 171 -20.18 16.82 16.08
CA GLY A 171 -20.40 16.23 17.41
C GLY A 171 -20.46 14.70 17.42
N MET A 172 -20.03 14.03 16.35
CA MET A 172 -19.95 12.56 16.31
C MET A 172 -18.86 12.03 17.23
N SER A 173 -19.06 10.81 17.73
CA SER A 173 -18.03 10.15 18.54
C SER A 173 -16.80 9.76 17.68
N LEU A 174 -15.66 9.60 18.34
CA LEU A 174 -14.42 9.14 17.67
C LEU A 174 -14.60 7.75 17.02
N ASN A 175 -15.41 6.90 17.64
CA ASN A 175 -15.74 5.58 17.12
C ASN A 175 -16.57 5.66 15.83
N ASP A 176 -17.55 6.55 15.77
CA ASP A 176 -18.37 6.76 14.59
C ASP A 176 -17.53 7.33 13.43
N ALA A 177 -16.64 8.28 13.73
CA ALA A 177 -15.70 8.82 12.74
C ALA A 177 -14.77 7.74 12.17
N GLY A 178 -14.22 6.86 13.02
CA GLY A 178 -13.42 5.71 12.57
C GLY A 178 -14.23 4.73 11.72
N THR A 179 -15.49 4.50 12.07
CA THR A 179 -16.40 3.65 11.30
C THR A 179 -16.69 4.21 9.90
N LEU A 180 -16.83 5.52 9.75
CA LEU A 180 -17.00 6.15 8.43
C LEU A 180 -15.82 5.87 7.51
N VAL A 181 -14.60 6.03 7.99
CA VAL A 181 -13.38 5.74 7.22
C VAL A 181 -13.31 4.24 6.88
N SER A 182 -13.64 3.37 7.82
CA SER A 182 -13.65 1.92 7.60
C SER A 182 -14.68 1.51 6.55
N ASN A 183 -15.87 2.10 6.57
CA ASN A 183 -16.92 1.84 5.57
C ASN A 183 -16.50 2.29 4.17
N PHE A 184 -15.77 3.41 4.06
CA PHE A 184 -15.20 3.83 2.78
C PHE A 184 -14.26 2.76 2.22
N TRP A 185 -13.32 2.28 3.02
CA TRP A 185 -12.36 1.26 2.59
C TRP A 185 -13.01 -0.10 2.31
N MET A 186 -14.05 -0.46 3.07
CA MET A 186 -14.83 -1.66 2.81
C MET A 186 -15.52 -1.60 1.44
N SER A 187 -16.17 -0.49 1.14
CA SER A 187 -16.82 -0.27 -0.16
C SER A 187 -15.80 -0.30 -1.31
N TYR A 188 -14.63 0.29 -1.10
CA TYR A 188 -13.53 0.29 -2.04
C TYR A 188 -13.02 -1.16 -2.32
N MET A 189 -12.82 -1.95 -1.27
CA MET A 189 -12.41 -3.35 -1.36
C MET A 189 -13.44 -4.20 -2.13
N VAL A 190 -14.72 -4.04 -1.84
CA VAL A 190 -15.81 -4.74 -2.55
C VAL A 190 -15.80 -4.36 -4.05
N GLY A 191 -15.61 -3.09 -4.37
CA GLY A 191 -15.47 -2.62 -5.75
C GLY A 191 -14.31 -3.28 -6.49
N MET A 192 -13.14 -3.39 -5.83
CA MET A 192 -11.97 -4.06 -6.41
C MET A 192 -12.20 -5.55 -6.64
N TRP A 193 -12.82 -6.25 -5.70
CA TRP A 193 -13.14 -7.68 -5.85
C TRP A 193 -14.13 -7.93 -6.99
N ARG A 194 -15.19 -7.12 -7.10
CA ARG A 194 -16.12 -7.22 -8.23
C ARG A 194 -15.41 -7.01 -9.57
N SER A 195 -14.54 -6.02 -9.64
CA SER A 195 -13.73 -5.77 -10.84
C SER A 195 -12.77 -6.92 -11.14
N ALA A 196 -12.09 -7.46 -10.13
CA ALA A 196 -11.20 -8.61 -10.30
C ALA A 196 -11.95 -9.85 -10.83
N LEU A 197 -13.14 -10.14 -10.29
CA LEU A 197 -14.00 -11.24 -10.75
C LEU A 197 -14.52 -10.99 -12.16
N PHE A 198 -14.92 -9.78 -12.48
CA PHE A 198 -15.35 -9.40 -13.84
C PHE A 198 -14.24 -9.63 -14.87
N PHE A 199 -13.00 -9.20 -14.59
CA PHE A 199 -11.87 -9.48 -15.46
C PHE A 199 -11.55 -10.97 -15.56
N ALA A 200 -11.70 -11.73 -14.46
CA ALA A 200 -11.52 -13.17 -14.47
C ALA A 200 -12.60 -13.89 -15.34
N SER A 201 -13.87 -13.48 -15.24
CA SER A 201 -14.97 -14.08 -16.02
C SER A 201 -14.85 -13.81 -17.53
N LEU A 202 -14.33 -12.65 -17.91
CA LEU A 202 -14.05 -12.35 -19.34
C LEU A 202 -12.99 -13.28 -19.92
N ILE A 203 -12.15 -13.90 -19.10
CA ILE A 203 -11.17 -14.90 -19.54
C ILE A 203 -11.86 -16.23 -19.78
N CYS A 204 -12.77 -16.66 -18.91
CA CYS A 204 -13.49 -17.93 -19.04
C CYS A 204 -14.46 -17.98 -20.22
N ASN A 205 -15.01 -16.83 -20.63
CA ASN A 205 -15.96 -16.76 -21.76
C ASN A 205 -15.28 -16.57 -23.14
N ALA A 206 -13.95 -16.49 -23.19
CA ALA A 206 -13.19 -16.29 -24.43
C ALA A 206 -12.57 -17.60 -24.98
N PHE A 207 -12.90 -18.74 -24.37
CA PHE A 207 -12.63 -20.12 -24.79
C PHE A 207 -13.94 -20.88 -24.97
#